data_942ef5d1be663d7f9bb4dbc1d78e827f
#
_entry.id   942ef5d1be663d7f9bb4dbc1d78e827f
#
_cell.length_a   1.000
_cell.length_b   1.000
_cell.length_c   1.000
_cell.angle_alpha   90.00
_cell.angle_beta   90.00
_cell.angle_gamma   90.00
#
_symmetry.space_group_name_H-M   'P 1'
#
loop_
_entity.id
_entity.type
_entity.pdbx_description
1 polymer ?
#
loop_
_entity_poly.entity_id
_entity_poly.type
_entity_poly.pdbx_seq_one_letter_code
_entity_poly.pdbx_strand_id
1 'polypeptide(L)'
;QYMRKIGWDYSEHPNSSSLDHKDGVHGEVIYDLFIRQYIFKLSIHANEKALDGDRGKLIDRQRNEMKTQTTPSWYKLNGNWDEWQQLKWKFKIPKDFRPSGSFTHLHQLKAQEGNNGSPVITITARSNGNGSNRRIQIIHNGDTEETTKGTIIDNLPLEDFEDEWIQVETEMHYTHNGSVSITFSRLSDGKRLV
;
A
#
# COMPACT_ATOMS: atom_id res chain seq x y z
N GLN A 1 12.78 -3.26 15.17
CA GLN A 1 14.05 -4.02 15.03
C GLN A 1 13.86 -5.37 14.33
N TYR A 2 12.81 -6.17 14.65
CA TYR A 2 12.54 -7.46 14.01
C TYR A 2 12.29 -7.31 12.49
N MET A 3 11.44 -6.36 12.09
CA MET A 3 11.09 -6.13 10.69
C MET A 3 12.32 -5.83 9.82
N ARG A 4 13.27 -5.06 10.34
CA ARG A 4 14.52 -4.80 9.63
C ARG A 4 15.35 -6.07 9.39
N LYS A 5 15.29 -7.04 10.30
CA LYS A 5 16.00 -8.33 10.13
C LYS A 5 15.44 -9.15 8.98
N ILE A 6 14.19 -8.94 8.59
CA ILE A 6 13.52 -9.64 7.49
C ILE A 6 13.31 -8.76 6.26
N GLY A 7 14.06 -7.65 6.15
CA GLY A 7 14.13 -6.84 4.95
C GLY A 7 13.10 -5.72 4.84
N TRP A 8 12.33 -5.42 5.89
CA TRP A 8 11.37 -4.33 5.92
C TRP A 8 11.85 -3.14 6.75
N ASP A 9 11.57 -1.95 6.29
CA ASP A 9 11.81 -0.70 7.00
C ASP A 9 10.50 0.08 7.23
N TYR A 10 10.39 0.65 8.43
CA TYR A 10 9.33 1.56 8.82
C TYR A 10 9.95 2.90 9.21
N SER A 11 10.41 3.64 8.21
CA SER A 11 11.09 4.93 8.40
C SER A 11 10.29 6.12 7.85
N GLU A 12 9.31 5.85 7.00
CA GLU A 12 8.42 6.87 6.46
C GLU A 12 7.07 6.85 7.19
N HIS A 13 7.02 7.53 8.31
CA HIS A 13 5.83 7.66 9.14
C HIS A 13 5.75 9.08 9.75
N PRO A 14 4.55 9.55 10.14
CA PRO A 14 4.35 10.92 10.61
C PRO A 14 5.22 11.30 11.79
N ASN A 15 5.42 10.40 12.76
CA ASN A 15 6.24 10.65 13.95
C ASN A 15 7.72 10.96 13.65
N SER A 16 8.18 10.77 12.42
CA SER A 16 9.52 11.15 11.99
C SER A 16 9.62 12.62 11.54
N SER A 17 8.50 13.32 11.49
CA SER A 17 8.40 14.70 11.05
C SER A 17 8.27 15.66 12.24
N SER A 18 8.90 16.84 12.13
CA SER A 18 8.68 17.94 13.06
C SER A 18 7.30 18.58 12.91
N LEU A 19 6.58 18.24 11.86
CA LEU A 19 5.22 18.71 11.57
C LEU A 19 4.14 17.77 12.08
N ASP A 20 4.54 16.64 12.69
CA ASP A 20 3.59 15.74 13.31
C ASP A 20 2.77 16.47 14.39
N HIS A 21 1.47 16.27 14.38
CA HIS A 21 0.56 16.91 15.34
C HIS A 21 0.66 16.34 16.75
N LYS A 22 1.39 15.26 16.98
CA LYS A 22 1.62 14.57 18.28
C LYS A 22 0.37 13.98 18.94
N ASP A 23 -0.80 14.14 18.35
CA ASP A 23 -2.07 13.69 18.88
C ASP A 23 -2.48 12.36 18.23
N GLY A 24 -1.98 11.27 18.76
CA GLY A 24 -2.38 9.95 18.31
C GLY A 24 -1.21 9.03 17.94
N VAL A 25 -1.52 7.78 17.80
CA VAL A 25 -0.57 6.72 17.46
C VAL A 25 -0.67 6.44 15.96
N HIS A 26 0.40 6.70 15.24
CA HIS A 26 0.46 6.46 13.79
C HIS A 26 0.81 5.02 13.42
N GLY A 27 1.56 4.34 14.27
CA GLY A 27 1.93 2.93 14.04
C GLY A 27 1.99 2.16 15.34
N GLU A 28 1.26 1.07 15.40
CA GLU A 28 1.23 0.21 16.58
C GLU A 28 1.21 -1.27 16.18
N VAL A 29 1.68 -2.10 17.09
CA VAL A 29 1.57 -3.56 16.96
C VAL A 29 0.46 -4.01 17.88
N ILE A 30 -0.59 -4.59 17.31
CA ILE A 30 -1.72 -5.13 18.07
C ILE A 30 -1.92 -6.61 17.78
N TYR A 31 -2.57 -7.33 18.67
CA TYR A 31 -2.93 -8.72 18.45
C TYR A 31 -4.35 -8.80 17.89
N ASP A 32 -4.50 -9.35 16.69
CA ASP A 32 -5.81 -9.56 16.08
C ASP A 32 -6.34 -10.96 16.44
N LEU A 33 -7.53 -10.99 17.02
CA LEU A 33 -8.16 -12.21 17.52
C LEU A 33 -8.69 -13.12 16.40
N PHE A 34 -9.06 -12.56 15.26
CA PHE A 34 -9.60 -13.31 14.14
C PHE A 34 -8.52 -14.15 13.45
N ILE A 35 -7.42 -13.51 13.06
CA ILE A 35 -6.31 -14.23 12.42
C ILE A 35 -5.30 -14.80 13.44
N ARG A 36 -5.48 -14.50 14.74
CA ARG A 36 -4.62 -14.93 15.86
C ARG A 36 -3.15 -14.60 15.66
N GLN A 37 -2.86 -13.38 15.24
CA GLN A 37 -1.51 -12.91 14.95
C GLN A 37 -1.31 -11.47 15.41
N TYR A 38 -0.06 -11.10 15.69
CA TYR A 38 0.32 -9.70 15.82
C TYR A 38 0.35 -9.06 14.44
N ILE A 39 -0.26 -7.88 14.34
CA ILE A 39 -0.36 -7.10 13.12
C ILE A 39 0.17 -5.70 13.32
N PHE A 40 0.54 -5.06 12.22
CA PHE A 40 0.79 -3.63 12.19
C PHE A 40 -0.50 -2.89 11.87
N LYS A 41 -0.86 -1.96 12.74
CA LYS A 41 -1.91 -1.00 12.48
C LYS A 41 -1.25 0.32 12.14
N LEU A 42 -1.51 0.80 10.93
CA LEU A 42 -0.98 2.06 10.40
C LEU A 42 -2.14 3.05 10.31
N SER A 43 -2.00 4.18 11.01
CA SER A 43 -3.05 5.19 11.10
C SER A 43 -2.57 6.51 10.49
N ILE A 44 -3.41 7.13 9.70
CA ILE A 44 -3.26 8.50 9.22
C ILE A 44 -4.47 9.27 9.71
N HIS A 45 -4.25 10.39 10.39
CA HIS A 45 -5.32 11.21 10.93
C HIS A 45 -5.67 12.31 9.93
N ALA A 46 -6.95 12.38 9.54
CA ALA A 46 -7.46 13.48 8.74
C ALA A 46 -7.66 14.71 9.65
N ASN A 47 -6.63 15.55 9.75
CA ASN A 47 -6.69 16.78 10.50
C ASN A 47 -6.50 17.96 9.55
N GLU A 48 -7.48 18.87 9.51
CA GLU A 48 -7.44 20.06 8.65
C GLU A 48 -6.27 21.00 8.96
N LYS A 49 -5.70 20.93 10.15
CA LYS A 49 -4.67 21.85 10.64
C LYS A 49 -3.28 21.22 10.74
N ALA A 50 -3.19 19.91 10.70
CA ALA A 50 -1.93 19.20 10.80
C ALA A 50 -1.85 18.17 9.67
N LEU A 51 -0.85 18.32 8.87
CA LEU A 51 -0.49 17.32 7.89
C LEU A 51 0.39 16.31 8.62
N ASP A 52 -0.05 15.07 8.69
CA ASP A 52 0.82 13.94 9.03
C ASP A 52 1.86 13.83 7.91
N GLY A 53 2.84 14.74 7.97
CA GLY A 53 3.68 15.03 6.81
C GLY A 53 4.81 14.05 6.63
N ASP A 54 5.16 13.83 5.40
CA ASP A 54 6.40 13.20 4.99
C ASP A 54 7.57 14.15 5.24
N ARG A 55 8.19 14.08 6.43
CA ARG A 55 9.42 14.80 6.79
C ARG A 55 9.46 16.28 6.42
N GLY A 56 8.34 16.96 6.51
CA GLY A 56 8.28 18.40 6.29
C GLY A 56 8.38 18.89 4.85
N LYS A 57 8.30 17.99 3.87
CA LYS A 57 8.46 18.38 2.47
C LYS A 57 7.16 18.60 1.72
N LEU A 58 6.07 17.98 2.14
CA LEU A 58 4.88 17.89 1.30
C LEU A 58 3.65 18.30 2.06
N ILE A 59 3.01 19.32 1.55
CA ILE A 59 1.69 19.77 1.96
C ILE A 59 0.55 19.07 1.18
N ASP A 60 0.91 18.17 0.24
CA ASP A 60 -0.03 17.54 -0.69
C ASP A 60 -0.32 16.08 -0.38
N ARG A 61 0.44 15.44 0.53
CA ARG A 61 0.26 14.02 0.88
C ARG A 61 0.77 13.68 2.27
N GLN A 62 0.25 12.58 2.78
CA GLN A 62 0.68 11.96 4.04
C GLN A 62 1.20 10.57 3.75
N ARG A 63 2.19 10.13 4.55
CA ARG A 63 2.75 8.78 4.46
C ARG A 63 2.77 8.12 5.82
N ASN A 64 2.43 6.85 5.79
CA ASN A 64 2.59 5.94 6.91
C ASN A 64 2.78 4.55 6.31
N GLU A 65 4.02 4.24 5.92
CA GLU A 65 4.29 3.06 5.12
C GLU A 65 5.48 2.25 5.59
N MET A 66 5.39 0.95 5.36
CA MET A 66 6.53 0.03 5.43
C MET A 66 7.00 -0.26 4.00
N LYS A 67 8.31 -0.24 3.79
CA LYS A 67 8.92 -0.54 2.51
C LYS A 67 10.03 -1.57 2.62
N THR A 68 10.37 -2.19 1.49
CA THR A 68 11.51 -3.09 1.42
C THR A 68 12.81 -2.33 1.58
N GLN A 69 13.79 -2.97 2.23
CA GLN A 69 15.15 -2.42 2.34
C GLN A 69 16.00 -2.87 1.16
N THR A 70 16.95 -2.01 0.79
CA THR A 70 17.99 -2.35 -0.19
C THR A 70 19.12 -3.19 0.39
N THR A 71 19.25 -3.19 1.71
CA THR A 71 20.26 -3.92 2.48
C THR A 71 19.69 -4.45 3.79
N PRO A 72 20.16 -5.62 4.28
CA PRO A 72 21.17 -6.48 3.71
C PRO A 72 20.62 -7.35 2.57
N SER A 73 21.50 -7.66 1.62
CA SER A 73 21.17 -8.35 0.36
C SER A 73 20.68 -9.80 0.49
N TRP A 74 20.70 -10.38 1.66
CA TRP A 74 20.31 -11.77 1.87
C TRP A 74 18.79 -12.02 2.02
N TYR A 75 18.01 -10.96 2.28
CA TYR A 75 16.55 -10.99 2.14
C TYR A 75 16.15 -10.20 0.91
N LYS A 76 16.11 -10.87 -0.22
CA LYS A 76 15.69 -10.24 -1.48
C LYS A 76 14.17 -10.13 -1.53
N LEU A 77 13.63 -9.04 -1.00
CA LEU A 77 12.25 -8.65 -1.23
C LEU A 77 12.11 -7.77 -2.49
N ASN A 78 13.22 -7.43 -3.13
CA ASN A 78 13.27 -6.66 -4.36
C ASN A 78 13.36 -7.60 -5.55
N GLY A 79 12.52 -7.39 -6.55
CA GLY A 79 12.60 -8.12 -7.80
C GLY A 79 13.75 -7.62 -8.68
N ASN A 80 14.42 -8.54 -9.36
CA ASN A 80 15.47 -8.23 -10.33
C ASN A 80 14.97 -8.54 -11.74
N TRP A 81 15.73 -8.11 -12.75
CA TRP A 81 15.46 -8.44 -14.13
C TRP A 81 15.34 -9.95 -14.36
N ASP A 82 14.32 -10.36 -15.11
CA ASP A 82 13.97 -11.72 -15.45
C ASP A 82 13.69 -12.65 -14.25
N GLU A 83 13.32 -12.06 -13.12
CA GLU A 83 12.97 -12.79 -11.91
C GLU A 83 11.45 -12.93 -11.75
N TRP A 84 11.03 -14.10 -11.30
CA TRP A 84 9.68 -14.34 -10.82
C TRP A 84 9.63 -14.12 -9.32
N GLN A 85 8.65 -13.36 -8.87
CA GLN A 85 8.42 -13.13 -7.45
C GLN A 85 6.96 -13.38 -7.09
N GLN A 86 6.76 -14.09 -5.99
CA GLN A 86 5.45 -14.27 -5.38
C GLN A 86 5.43 -13.56 -4.02
N LEU A 87 4.39 -12.76 -3.80
CA LEU A 87 4.13 -12.13 -2.51
C LEU A 87 2.76 -12.57 -2.00
N LYS A 88 2.72 -12.87 -0.70
CA LYS A 88 1.48 -13.18 0.01
C LYS A 88 1.40 -12.37 1.29
N TRP A 89 0.36 -11.59 1.40
CA TRP A 89 0.16 -10.71 2.54
C TRP A 89 -1.32 -10.52 2.83
N LYS A 90 -1.64 -9.87 3.94
CA LYS A 90 -3.02 -9.64 4.35
C LYS A 90 -3.18 -8.20 4.78
N PHE A 91 -4.37 -7.66 4.54
CA PHE A 91 -4.76 -6.37 5.08
C PHE A 91 -6.20 -6.37 5.54
N LYS A 92 -6.53 -5.41 6.39
CA LYS A 92 -7.89 -5.11 6.81
C LYS A 92 -8.10 -3.61 6.76
N ILE A 93 -9.23 -3.18 6.22
CA ILE A 93 -9.64 -1.78 6.17
C ILE A 93 -10.83 -1.61 7.13
N PRO A 94 -10.77 -0.70 8.11
CA PRO A 94 -11.92 -0.46 8.98
C PRO A 94 -13.06 0.22 8.22
N LYS A 95 -14.28 0.02 8.66
CA LYS A 95 -15.48 0.55 8.02
C LYS A 95 -15.55 2.09 7.98
N ASP A 96 -14.87 2.75 8.90
CA ASP A 96 -14.77 4.20 8.96
C ASP A 96 -13.64 4.78 8.11
N PHE A 97 -12.90 3.94 7.39
CA PHE A 97 -11.84 4.38 6.48
C PHE A 97 -12.39 5.32 5.39
N ARG A 98 -11.70 6.42 5.19
CA ARG A 98 -12.09 7.46 4.23
C ARG A 98 -10.95 7.73 3.26
N PRO A 99 -10.96 7.05 2.09
CA PRO A 99 -9.94 7.28 1.08
C PRO A 99 -10.08 8.68 0.47
N SER A 100 -8.95 9.24 0.06
CA SER A 100 -8.94 10.53 -0.63
C SER A 100 -9.57 10.43 -2.04
N GLY A 101 -9.94 11.58 -2.60
CA GLY A 101 -10.40 11.64 -3.99
C GLY A 101 -9.27 11.41 -5.00
N SER A 102 -8.02 11.70 -4.60
CA SER A 102 -6.85 11.52 -5.47
C SER A 102 -6.31 10.10 -5.43
N PHE A 103 -5.74 9.70 -4.32
CA PHE A 103 -5.24 8.33 -4.10
C PHE A 103 -5.00 8.07 -2.61
N THR A 104 -5.13 6.81 -2.21
CA THR A 104 -4.68 6.29 -0.93
C THR A 104 -4.09 4.92 -1.20
N HIS A 105 -2.77 4.85 -1.40
CA HIS A 105 -2.09 3.60 -1.73
C HIS A 105 -2.06 2.66 -0.53
N LEU A 106 -2.59 1.46 -0.71
CA LEU A 106 -2.52 0.35 0.24
C LEU A 106 -1.27 -0.50 -0.02
N HIS A 107 -0.88 -0.60 -1.29
CA HIS A 107 0.33 -1.27 -1.72
C HIS A 107 0.85 -0.63 -3.01
N GLN A 108 2.16 -0.61 -3.16
CA GLN A 108 2.80 -0.16 -4.39
C GLN A 108 4.06 -0.99 -4.70
N LEU A 109 4.21 -1.32 -5.97
CA LEU A 109 5.45 -1.81 -6.55
C LEU A 109 6.10 -0.65 -7.30
N LYS A 110 7.34 -0.33 -6.97
CA LYS A 110 8.04 0.83 -7.53
C LYS A 110 9.46 0.46 -7.92
N ALA A 111 9.91 0.92 -9.08
CA ALA A 111 11.29 0.78 -9.49
C ALA A 111 12.23 1.55 -8.53
N GLN A 112 13.41 1.00 -8.29
CA GLN A 112 14.45 1.65 -7.48
C GLN A 112 15.23 2.67 -8.28
N GLU A 113 15.46 2.38 -9.56
CA GLU A 113 16.27 3.19 -10.48
C GLU A 113 15.52 3.41 -11.80
N GLY A 114 16.08 4.27 -12.65
CA GLY A 114 15.48 4.61 -13.94
C GLY A 114 14.25 5.49 -13.77
N ASN A 115 13.19 5.20 -14.54
CA ASN A 115 11.92 5.91 -14.43
C ASN A 115 11.15 5.47 -13.18
N ASN A 116 11.52 6.02 -12.05
CA ASN A 116 10.96 5.72 -10.74
C ASN A 116 10.02 6.83 -10.20
N GLY A 117 9.56 7.74 -11.03
CA GLY A 117 8.65 8.82 -10.64
C GLY A 117 7.30 8.30 -10.14
N SER A 118 6.75 7.32 -10.83
CA SER A 118 5.47 6.67 -10.49
C SER A 118 5.67 5.19 -10.16
N PRO A 119 4.82 4.61 -9.29
CA PRO A 119 4.79 3.17 -9.08
C PRO A 119 4.38 2.43 -10.35
N VAL A 120 4.94 1.25 -10.60
CA VAL A 120 4.56 0.38 -11.74
C VAL A 120 3.16 -0.22 -11.51
N ILE A 121 2.93 -0.74 -10.30
CA ILE A 121 1.63 -1.28 -9.88
C ILE A 121 1.22 -0.61 -8.59
N THR A 122 -0.05 -0.22 -8.48
CA THR A 122 -0.64 0.23 -7.22
C THR A 122 -1.95 -0.49 -6.94
N ILE A 123 -2.16 -0.81 -5.66
CA ILE A 123 -3.46 -1.09 -5.09
C ILE A 123 -3.84 0.15 -4.29
N THR A 124 -4.85 0.87 -4.76
CA THR A 124 -5.19 2.18 -4.19
C THR A 124 -6.68 2.31 -3.90
N ALA A 125 -7.00 2.81 -2.72
CA ALA A 125 -8.37 3.20 -2.40
C ALA A 125 -8.64 4.63 -2.87
N ARG A 126 -9.84 4.87 -3.38
CA ARG A 126 -10.30 6.20 -3.83
C ARG A 126 -11.76 6.43 -3.52
N SER A 127 -12.14 7.69 -3.46
CA SER A 127 -13.53 8.14 -3.46
C SER A 127 -13.72 9.29 -4.46
N ASN A 128 -14.96 9.66 -4.72
CA ASN A 128 -15.22 10.96 -5.33
C ASN A 128 -14.93 12.08 -4.33
N GLY A 129 -14.78 13.31 -4.79
CA GLY A 129 -14.48 14.46 -3.94
C GLY A 129 -15.47 14.72 -2.80
N ASN A 130 -16.70 14.20 -2.92
CA ASN A 130 -17.73 14.22 -1.88
C ASN A 130 -17.73 12.98 -0.97
N GLY A 131 -16.73 12.10 -1.08
CA GLY A 131 -16.64 10.86 -0.32
C GLY A 131 -17.53 9.70 -0.81
N SER A 132 -18.29 9.90 -1.88
CA SER A 132 -19.09 8.83 -2.51
C SER A 132 -18.24 7.95 -3.43
N ASN A 133 -18.84 6.86 -3.93
CA ASN A 133 -18.21 5.93 -4.86
C ASN A 133 -16.82 5.47 -4.39
N ARG A 134 -16.76 4.96 -3.17
CA ARG A 134 -15.54 4.42 -2.57
C ARG A 134 -15.18 3.09 -3.23
N ARG A 135 -13.93 2.96 -3.64
CA ARG A 135 -13.46 1.80 -4.41
C ARG A 135 -11.99 1.49 -4.18
N ILE A 136 -11.62 0.27 -4.42
CA ILE A 136 -10.24 -0.17 -4.58
C ILE A 136 -9.96 -0.33 -6.07
N GLN A 137 -8.86 0.24 -6.52
CA GLN A 137 -8.38 0.14 -7.88
C GLN A 137 -7.02 -0.53 -7.92
N ILE A 138 -6.85 -1.44 -8.85
CA ILE A 138 -5.55 -1.98 -9.24
C ILE A 138 -5.15 -1.22 -10.50
N ILE A 139 -4.01 -0.53 -10.45
CA ILE A 139 -3.57 0.35 -11.52
C ILE A 139 -2.17 -0.09 -11.96
N HIS A 140 -2.00 -0.28 -13.25
CA HIS A 140 -0.70 -0.41 -13.90
C HIS A 140 -0.32 0.92 -14.54
N ASN A 141 0.80 1.48 -14.15
CA ASN A 141 1.42 2.61 -14.81
C ASN A 141 2.48 2.06 -15.77
N GLY A 142 2.25 2.21 -17.05
CA GLY A 142 3.21 1.78 -18.07
C GLY A 142 4.56 2.48 -17.92
N ASP A 143 5.57 1.88 -18.52
CA ASP A 143 6.98 2.33 -18.47
C ASP A 143 7.28 3.45 -19.47
N THR A 144 6.32 3.98 -20.18
CA THR A 144 6.57 4.99 -21.20
C THR A 144 6.36 6.40 -20.63
N GLU A 145 7.28 7.29 -20.91
CA GLU A 145 7.17 8.73 -20.61
C GLU A 145 5.88 9.35 -21.19
N GLU A 146 5.27 8.70 -22.15
CA GLU A 146 4.05 9.15 -22.84
C GLU A 146 2.75 8.83 -22.09
N THR A 147 2.74 7.86 -21.16
CA THR A 147 1.53 7.50 -20.42
C THR A 147 1.43 8.27 -19.12
N THR A 148 0.86 9.45 -19.15
CA THR A 148 0.59 10.26 -17.95
C THR A 148 -0.52 9.71 -17.07
N LYS A 149 -1.24 8.68 -17.53
CA LYS A 149 -2.33 8.03 -16.78
C LYS A 149 -2.16 6.53 -16.78
N GLY A 150 -2.10 5.98 -15.59
CA GLY A 150 -2.10 4.53 -15.41
C GLY A 150 -3.41 3.89 -15.91
N THR A 151 -3.29 2.66 -16.40
CA THR A 151 -4.43 1.84 -16.79
C THR A 151 -5.03 1.18 -15.56
N ILE A 152 -6.33 1.38 -15.35
CA ILE A 152 -7.08 0.67 -14.31
C ILE A 152 -7.30 -0.76 -14.80
N ILE A 153 -6.71 -1.73 -14.10
CA ILE A 153 -6.89 -3.16 -14.38
C ILE A 153 -8.21 -3.63 -13.76
N ASP A 154 -8.50 -3.20 -12.52
CA ASP A 154 -9.72 -3.55 -11.81
C ASP A 154 -10.23 -2.39 -10.95
N ASN A 155 -11.53 -2.42 -10.66
CA ASN A 155 -12.23 -1.36 -9.95
C ASN A 155 -13.34 -1.96 -9.07
N LEU A 156 -13.02 -2.23 -7.82
CA LEU A 156 -13.84 -2.99 -6.87
C LEU A 156 -14.51 -2.07 -5.85
N PRO A 157 -15.76 -2.33 -5.46
CA PRO A 157 -16.42 -1.59 -4.39
C PRO A 157 -15.64 -1.72 -3.07
N LEU A 158 -15.36 -0.61 -2.38
CA LEU A 158 -14.63 -0.64 -1.11
C LEU A 158 -15.38 -1.42 -0.02
N GLU A 159 -16.70 -1.44 -0.09
CA GLU A 159 -17.59 -2.14 0.85
C GLU A 159 -17.34 -3.64 0.93
N ASP A 160 -16.84 -4.28 -0.12
CA ASP A 160 -16.46 -5.70 -0.12
C ASP A 160 -15.23 -6.00 0.75
N PHE A 161 -14.49 -4.96 1.16
CA PHE A 161 -13.24 -5.03 1.90
C PHE A 161 -13.35 -4.54 3.34
N GLU A 162 -14.42 -3.79 3.67
CA GLU A 162 -14.56 -3.14 4.96
C GLU A 162 -14.77 -4.16 6.08
N ASP A 163 -14.00 -3.99 7.17
CA ASP A 163 -13.96 -4.86 8.35
C ASP A 163 -13.58 -6.32 8.07
N GLU A 164 -13.14 -6.63 6.87
CA GLU A 164 -12.74 -7.95 6.43
C GLU A 164 -11.23 -8.10 6.32
N TRP A 165 -10.71 -9.25 6.72
CA TRP A 165 -9.34 -9.64 6.40
C TRP A 165 -9.27 -10.14 4.96
N ILE A 166 -8.49 -9.45 4.15
CA ILE A 166 -8.25 -9.79 2.75
C ILE A 166 -6.85 -10.37 2.62
N GLN A 167 -6.75 -11.56 2.05
CA GLN A 167 -5.48 -12.11 1.61
C GLN A 167 -5.21 -11.67 0.19
N VAL A 168 -4.03 -11.16 -0.04
CA VAL A 168 -3.52 -10.79 -1.35
C VAL A 168 -2.43 -11.77 -1.74
N GLU A 169 -2.53 -12.31 -2.94
CA GLU A 169 -1.50 -13.10 -3.58
C GLU A 169 -1.14 -12.42 -4.89
N THR A 170 0.14 -12.14 -5.07
CA THR A 170 0.65 -11.57 -6.32
C THR A 170 1.74 -12.44 -6.87
N GLU A 171 1.74 -12.62 -8.19
CA GLU A 171 2.84 -13.21 -8.93
C GLU A 171 3.29 -12.23 -9.99
N MET A 172 4.57 -11.97 -10.08
CA MET A 172 5.15 -10.95 -10.94
C MET A 172 6.37 -11.50 -11.68
N HIS A 173 6.48 -11.17 -12.97
CA HIS A 173 7.65 -11.41 -13.77
C HIS A 173 8.26 -10.09 -14.23
N TYR A 174 9.47 -9.80 -13.81
CA TYR A 174 10.13 -8.50 -14.02
C TYR A 174 10.90 -8.44 -15.33
N THR A 175 10.20 -8.21 -16.45
CA THR A 175 10.81 -8.03 -17.79
C THR A 175 10.11 -6.93 -18.57
N HIS A 176 10.62 -6.56 -19.76
CA HIS A 176 9.93 -5.63 -20.66
C HIS A 176 8.53 -6.12 -21.06
N ASN A 177 8.37 -7.42 -21.26
CA ASN A 177 7.07 -8.06 -21.51
C ASN A 177 6.60 -8.81 -20.27
N GLY A 178 6.84 -8.20 -19.10
CA GLY A 178 6.49 -8.80 -17.82
C GLY A 178 5.00 -9.00 -17.63
N SER A 179 4.67 -9.73 -16.61
CA SER A 179 3.29 -9.99 -16.23
C SER A 179 3.07 -9.80 -14.74
N VAL A 180 1.85 -9.50 -14.38
CA VAL A 180 1.39 -9.48 -12.99
C VAL A 180 0.05 -10.21 -12.89
N SER A 181 -0.06 -11.07 -11.90
CA SER A 181 -1.32 -11.67 -11.46
C SER A 181 -1.58 -11.25 -10.03
N ILE A 182 -2.78 -10.80 -9.73
CA ILE A 182 -3.19 -10.36 -8.40
C ILE A 182 -4.51 -11.05 -8.06
N THR A 183 -4.57 -11.67 -6.90
CA THR A 183 -5.78 -12.30 -6.38
C THR A 183 -6.09 -11.73 -5.00
N PHE A 184 -7.34 -11.36 -4.79
CA PHE A 184 -7.89 -10.99 -3.49
C PHE A 184 -8.87 -12.07 -3.02
N SER A 185 -8.67 -12.55 -1.80
CA SER A 185 -9.57 -13.52 -1.17
C SER A 185 -9.96 -13.04 0.22
N ARG A 186 -11.24 -12.98 0.49
CA ARG A 186 -11.77 -12.66 1.81
C ARG A 186 -11.63 -13.88 2.73
N LEU A 187 -11.05 -13.68 3.92
CA LEU A 187 -10.74 -14.80 4.81
C LEU A 187 -11.96 -15.37 5.56
N SER A 188 -12.99 -14.57 5.75
CA SER A 188 -14.18 -14.99 6.51
C SER A 188 -15.01 -16.08 5.81
N ASP A 189 -15.06 -16.05 4.47
CA ASP A 189 -15.88 -16.96 3.66
C ASP A 189 -15.13 -17.59 2.47
N GLY A 190 -13.85 -17.22 2.29
CA GLY A 190 -13.02 -17.69 1.17
C GLY A 190 -13.43 -17.12 -0.19
N LYS A 191 -14.32 -16.13 -0.24
CA LYS A 191 -14.77 -15.52 -1.49
C LYS A 191 -13.60 -14.86 -2.20
N ARG A 192 -13.39 -15.24 -3.45
CA ARG A 192 -12.48 -14.53 -4.35
C ARG A 192 -13.14 -13.23 -4.83
N LEU A 193 -12.48 -12.10 -4.66
CA LEU A 193 -12.95 -10.78 -5.07
C LEU A 193 -12.36 -10.36 -6.42
N VAL A 194 -11.14 -10.82 -6.70
CA VAL A 194 -10.39 -10.64 -7.95
C VAL A 194 -9.56 -11.88 -8.25
#